data_35ec9e8943ae6e643e8fac287ba23884
#
_entry.id   35ec9e8943ae6e643e8fac287ba23884
#
_cell.length_a   1.000
_cell.length_b   1.000
_cell.length_c   1.000
_cell.angle_alpha   90.00
_cell.angle_beta   90.00
_cell.angle_gamma   90.00
#
_symmetry.space_group_name_H-M   'P 1'
#
loop_
_entity.id
_entity.type
_entity.pdbx_description
1 polymer ?
#
loop_
_entity_poly.entity_id
_entity_poly.type
_entity_poly.pdbx_seq_one_letter_code
_entity_poly.pdbx_strand_id
1 'polypeptide(L)'
;GPNDRKLPGNERMISAWPARGGPVVLEDTIYFAAGIWPTDGVYVHALEAATGKPRWVNSETGSMEINQPHGGARAKSGVSSQGYLLANEKQVIVPTGRAVPAAFNRATGKFEFYHLQKNQKRGGSAALLVDQFIGNSGCLFDSASGELSAQIGHGPMVAMPDGIVRASG
;
A
#
# COMPACT_ATOMS: atom_id res chain seq x y z
N GLY A 1 2.30 -8.51 14.33
CA GLY A 1 2.11 -9.91 13.96
C GLY A 1 1.40 -10.68 15.08
N PRO A 2 0.95 -11.90 14.82
CA PRO A 2 0.16 -12.68 15.78
C PRO A 2 0.95 -13.16 17.01
N ASN A 3 2.28 -13.18 16.92
CA ASN A 3 3.18 -13.58 18.01
C ASN A 3 4.56 -12.96 17.85
N ASP A 4 5.50 -13.23 18.76
CA ASP A 4 6.90 -12.76 18.71
C ASP A 4 7.79 -13.77 17.94
N ARG A 5 7.40 -14.12 16.71
CA ARG A 5 8.21 -14.96 15.84
C ARG A 5 9.36 -14.16 15.22
N LYS A 6 10.55 -14.70 15.31
CA LYS A 6 11.77 -14.14 14.73
C LYS A 6 12.35 -15.04 13.66
N LEU A 7 13.02 -14.45 12.69
CA LEU A 7 13.70 -15.12 11.59
C LEU A 7 15.13 -14.61 11.51
N PRO A 8 16.09 -15.45 11.08
CA PRO A 8 17.43 -14.97 10.77
C PRO A 8 17.39 -13.98 9.61
N GLY A 9 18.02 -12.84 9.78
CA GLY A 9 18.14 -11.85 8.74
C GLY A 9 19.23 -10.84 9.04
N ASN A 10 20.08 -10.58 8.06
CA ASN A 10 21.16 -9.61 8.15
C ASN A 10 21.99 -9.75 9.44
N GLU A 11 22.52 -10.97 9.67
CA GLU A 11 23.37 -11.36 10.81
C GLU A 11 22.72 -11.23 12.21
N ARG A 12 21.40 -11.12 12.27
CA ARG A 12 20.64 -11.04 13.52
C ARG A 12 19.26 -11.65 13.39
N MET A 13 18.60 -11.82 14.53
CA MET A 13 17.19 -12.21 14.57
C MET A 13 16.32 -10.98 14.36
N ILE A 14 15.49 -11.01 13.32
CA ILE A 14 14.52 -9.95 13.01
C ILE A 14 13.09 -10.46 13.22
N SER A 15 12.14 -9.57 13.44
CA SER A 15 10.73 -9.95 13.47
C SER A 15 10.29 -10.57 12.14
N ALA A 16 9.46 -11.61 12.18
CA ALA A 16 8.81 -12.13 10.98
C ALA A 16 7.85 -11.09 10.34
N TRP A 17 7.39 -10.14 11.14
CA TRP A 17 6.50 -9.05 10.71
C TRP A 17 7.07 -7.67 11.07
N PRO A 18 8.20 -7.28 10.49
CA PRO A 18 8.73 -5.94 10.72
C PRO A 18 7.76 -4.90 10.14
N ALA A 19 7.68 -3.76 10.77
CA ALA A 19 7.02 -2.60 10.17
C ALA A 19 7.76 -2.25 8.87
N ARG A 20 7.01 -2.06 7.79
CA ARG A 20 7.56 -1.83 6.46
C ARG A 20 6.85 -0.68 5.76
N GLY A 21 7.64 0.07 4.99
CA GLY A 21 7.19 1.34 4.43
C GLY A 21 7.20 2.45 5.47
N GLY A 22 6.82 3.64 5.08
CA GLY A 22 6.64 4.76 5.99
C GLY A 22 5.22 4.79 6.55
N PRO A 23 5.03 5.03 7.84
CA PRO A 23 3.72 5.26 8.39
C PRO A 23 3.13 6.58 7.89
N VAL A 24 1.81 6.71 7.96
CA VAL A 24 1.11 7.98 7.79
C VAL A 24 0.30 8.29 9.04
N VAL A 25 0.31 9.55 9.44
CA VAL A 25 -0.52 10.05 10.53
C VAL A 25 -1.56 10.99 9.94
N LEU A 26 -2.81 10.73 10.25
CA LEU A 26 -3.90 11.60 9.88
C LEU A 26 -4.82 11.77 11.10
N GLU A 27 -5.03 13.02 11.50
CA GLU A 27 -5.70 13.36 12.75
C GLU A 27 -5.02 12.66 13.95
N ASP A 28 -5.75 11.86 14.70
CA ASP A 28 -5.31 11.14 15.88
C ASP A 28 -4.98 9.65 15.61
N THR A 29 -4.79 9.28 14.37
CA THR A 29 -4.58 7.88 13.96
C THR A 29 -3.28 7.70 13.18
N ILE A 30 -2.49 6.69 13.59
CA ILE A 30 -1.31 6.22 12.87
C ILE A 30 -1.70 5.00 12.05
N TYR A 31 -1.37 5.02 10.77
CA TYR A 31 -1.52 3.88 9.87
C TYR A 31 -0.14 3.37 9.47
N PHE A 32 0.06 2.06 9.52
CA PHE A 32 1.29 1.41 9.08
C PHE A 32 1.03 -0.02 8.63
N ALA A 33 1.97 -0.59 7.89
CA ALA A 33 1.94 -1.99 7.50
C ALA A 33 3.08 -2.78 8.15
N ALA A 34 2.84 -4.05 8.44
CA ALA A 34 3.82 -4.96 9.00
C ALA A 34 3.78 -6.32 8.28
N GLY A 35 4.95 -6.90 8.07
CA GLY A 35 5.13 -8.14 7.33
C GLY A 35 5.76 -7.93 5.96
N ILE A 36 6.50 -8.93 5.50
CA ILE A 36 7.23 -8.91 4.23
C ILE A 36 6.64 -9.93 3.27
N TRP A 37 6.45 -11.14 3.76
CA TRP A 37 6.07 -12.29 2.95
C TRP A 37 4.58 -12.56 3.06
N PRO A 38 3.84 -12.58 1.94
CA PRO A 38 2.42 -12.89 1.94
C PRO A 38 2.07 -14.20 2.64
N THR A 39 2.93 -15.21 2.52
CA THR A 39 2.75 -16.53 3.15
C THR A 39 2.83 -16.51 4.67
N ASP A 40 3.57 -15.56 5.24
CA ASP A 40 3.65 -15.36 6.69
C ASP A 40 2.60 -14.37 7.21
N GLY A 41 1.88 -13.72 6.31
CA GLY A 41 0.90 -12.69 6.59
C GLY A 41 1.47 -11.27 6.49
N VAL A 42 0.64 -10.39 6.01
CA VAL A 42 0.86 -8.94 6.03
C VAL A 42 -0.32 -8.30 6.74
N TYR A 43 -0.03 -7.33 7.58
CA TYR A 43 -1.00 -6.70 8.45
C TYR A 43 -0.98 -5.19 8.19
N VAL A 44 -2.16 -4.61 7.98
CA VAL A 44 -2.32 -3.16 7.95
C VAL A 44 -3.01 -2.73 9.23
N HIS A 45 -2.43 -1.77 9.92
CA HIS A 45 -2.86 -1.35 11.25
C HIS A 45 -3.31 0.11 11.25
N ALA A 46 -4.32 0.40 12.05
CA ALA A 46 -4.64 1.73 12.52
C ALA A 46 -4.56 1.74 14.05
N LEU A 47 -3.76 2.64 14.59
CA LEU A 47 -3.60 2.83 16.02
C LEU A 47 -4.00 4.24 16.42
N GLU A 48 -4.55 4.39 17.60
CA GLU A 48 -4.68 5.70 18.24
C GLU A 48 -3.29 6.30 18.51
N ALA A 49 -3.02 7.48 18.00
CA ALA A 49 -1.67 8.07 18.04
C ALA A 49 -1.16 8.35 19.47
N ALA A 50 -2.07 8.73 20.37
CA ALA A 50 -1.69 9.07 21.74
C ALA A 50 -1.39 7.86 22.62
N THR A 51 -2.05 6.72 22.38
CA THR A 51 -2.00 5.56 23.30
C THR A 51 -1.39 4.32 22.67
N GLY A 52 -1.30 4.27 21.33
CA GLY A 52 -0.92 3.07 20.57
C GLY A 52 -1.98 1.97 20.58
N LYS A 53 -3.18 2.22 21.08
CA LYS A 53 -4.26 1.24 21.07
C LYS A 53 -4.74 0.96 19.65
N PRO A 54 -4.93 -0.31 19.26
CA PRO A 54 -5.49 -0.65 17.96
C PRO A 54 -6.92 -0.11 17.80
N ARG A 55 -7.17 0.58 16.68
CA ARG A 55 -8.51 0.91 16.19
C ARG A 55 -9.03 -0.21 15.30
N TRP A 56 -8.19 -0.66 14.39
CA TRP A 56 -8.43 -1.85 13.59
C TRP A 56 -7.11 -2.46 13.07
N VAL A 57 -7.20 -3.73 12.68
CA VAL A 57 -6.11 -4.45 12.01
C VAL A 57 -6.72 -5.25 10.86
N ASN A 58 -6.24 -5.03 9.64
CA ASN A 58 -6.53 -5.91 8.52
C ASN A 58 -5.43 -6.97 8.40
N SER A 59 -5.82 -8.24 8.47
CA SER A 59 -4.93 -9.41 8.35
C SER A 59 -5.29 -10.32 7.17
N GLU A 60 -6.27 -9.94 6.37
CA GLU A 60 -6.86 -10.81 5.33
C GLU A 60 -6.15 -10.69 3.99
N THR A 61 -5.46 -9.56 3.76
CA THR A 61 -4.87 -9.23 2.46
C THR A 61 -3.42 -9.68 2.29
N GLY A 62 -2.86 -10.33 3.30
CA GLY A 62 -1.48 -10.81 3.25
C GLY A 62 -1.26 -11.98 2.32
N SER A 63 -2.26 -12.84 2.13
CA SER A 63 -2.14 -14.06 1.33
C SER A 63 -3.38 -14.28 0.48
N MET A 64 -3.49 -13.54 -0.62
CA MET A 64 -4.56 -13.67 -1.59
C MET A 64 -4.11 -14.50 -2.79
N GLU A 65 -4.96 -15.38 -3.30
CA GLU A 65 -4.73 -16.02 -4.59
C GLU A 65 -5.11 -15.08 -5.73
N ILE A 66 -4.11 -14.50 -6.37
CA ILE A 66 -4.30 -13.53 -7.45
C ILE A 66 -3.47 -13.86 -8.68
N ASN A 67 -3.91 -13.34 -9.82
CA ASN A 67 -3.16 -13.47 -11.07
C ASN A 67 -1.81 -12.77 -10.97
N GLN A 68 -0.76 -13.49 -11.37
CA GLN A 68 0.59 -12.98 -11.39
C GLN A 68 0.90 -12.26 -12.71
N PRO A 69 1.91 -11.37 -12.73
CA PRO A 69 2.28 -10.63 -13.93
C PRO A 69 2.84 -11.51 -15.08
N HIS A 70 2.86 -12.80 -14.94
CA HIS A 70 3.45 -13.72 -15.91
C HIS A 70 2.43 -14.77 -16.38
N GLY A 71 2.06 -14.72 -17.66
CA GLY A 71 1.47 -15.81 -18.41
C GLY A 71 0.25 -16.52 -17.81
N GLY A 72 -0.61 -15.84 -17.09
CA GLY A 72 -1.80 -16.45 -16.52
C GLY A 72 -1.56 -17.28 -15.26
N ALA A 73 -0.36 -17.29 -14.72
CA ALA A 73 -0.06 -17.95 -13.46
C ALA A 73 -0.87 -17.33 -12.31
N ARG A 74 -1.34 -18.18 -11.41
CA ARG A 74 -1.96 -17.77 -10.14
C ARG A 74 -1.09 -18.24 -8.98
N ALA A 75 -0.93 -17.41 -8.00
CA ALA A 75 -0.18 -17.75 -6.79
C ALA A 75 -0.66 -16.93 -5.59
N LYS A 76 -0.33 -17.42 -4.42
CA LYS A 76 -0.50 -16.65 -3.19
C LYS A 76 0.39 -15.42 -3.24
N SER A 77 -0.24 -14.27 -3.18
CA SER A 77 0.39 -12.97 -3.16
C SER A 77 -0.47 -12.05 -2.30
N GLY A 78 0.01 -10.88 -1.99
CA GLY A 78 -0.77 -9.98 -1.17
C GLY A 78 -0.20 -8.59 -1.11
N VAL A 79 -0.82 -7.77 -0.27
CA VAL A 79 -0.45 -6.37 -0.06
C VAL A 79 0.82 -6.31 0.78
N SER A 80 1.97 -6.38 0.12
CA SER A 80 3.28 -6.19 0.76
C SER A 80 3.72 -4.73 0.60
N SER A 81 3.67 -3.97 1.68
CA SER A 81 3.95 -2.54 1.65
C SER A 81 5.37 -2.23 1.18
N GLN A 82 5.50 -1.27 0.28
CA GLN A 82 6.77 -0.70 -0.16
C GLN A 82 6.57 0.81 -0.39
N GLY A 83 7.20 1.62 0.43
CA GLY A 83 7.07 3.07 0.38
C GLY A 83 6.20 3.63 1.51
N TYR A 84 5.94 4.93 1.44
CA TYR A 84 5.12 5.61 2.45
C TYR A 84 3.63 5.33 2.20
N LEU A 85 2.91 4.99 3.26
CA LEU A 85 1.46 4.91 3.21
C LEU A 85 0.88 6.33 3.03
N LEU A 86 -0.31 6.38 2.46
CA LEU A 86 -1.06 7.62 2.27
C LEU A 86 -2.44 7.45 2.91
N ALA A 87 -3.02 8.54 3.36
CA ALA A 87 -4.37 8.53 3.90
C ALA A 87 -5.11 9.81 3.55
N ASN A 88 -6.40 9.70 3.31
CA ASN A 88 -7.36 10.78 3.24
C ASN A 88 -8.56 10.51 4.16
N GLU A 89 -9.61 11.30 4.09
CA GLU A 89 -10.79 11.13 4.92
C GLU A 89 -11.46 9.76 4.79
N LYS A 90 -11.34 9.11 3.62
CA LYS A 90 -12.05 7.87 3.28
C LYS A 90 -11.17 6.64 3.30
N GLN A 91 -9.89 6.76 2.90
CA GLN A 91 -9.05 5.63 2.56
C GLN A 91 -7.66 5.71 3.16
N VAL A 92 -7.07 4.53 3.35
CA VAL A 92 -5.64 4.31 3.53
C VAL A 92 -5.12 3.61 2.28
N ILE A 93 -4.10 4.18 1.65
CA ILE A 93 -3.47 3.66 0.44
C ILE A 93 -2.10 3.09 0.80
N VAL A 94 -1.87 1.85 0.35
CA VAL A 94 -0.63 1.11 0.59
C VAL A 94 0.07 0.84 -0.73
N PRO A 95 1.15 1.57 -1.05
CA PRO A 95 2.00 1.27 -2.20
C PRO A 95 2.68 -0.08 -2.04
N THR A 96 2.77 -0.85 -3.13
CA THR A 96 3.28 -2.23 -3.12
C THR A 96 4.43 -2.47 -4.10
N GLY A 97 4.94 -1.41 -4.71
CA GLY A 97 6.08 -1.45 -5.62
C GLY A 97 5.71 -1.73 -7.08
N ARG A 98 5.00 -2.81 -7.39
CA ARG A 98 4.74 -3.25 -8.79
C ARG A 98 3.28 -3.41 -9.16
N ALA A 99 2.41 -2.69 -8.49
CA ALA A 99 0.96 -2.82 -8.69
C ALA A 99 0.28 -1.47 -8.59
N VAL A 100 -0.98 -1.44 -8.94
CA VAL A 100 -1.85 -0.37 -8.47
C VAL A 100 -1.85 -0.42 -6.94
N PRO A 101 -1.62 0.69 -6.23
CA PRO A 101 -1.62 0.70 -4.77
C PRO A 101 -2.89 0.08 -4.20
N ALA A 102 -2.76 -0.64 -3.10
CA ALA A 102 -3.90 -1.20 -2.41
C ALA A 102 -4.65 -0.13 -1.63
N ALA A 103 -5.98 -0.23 -1.60
CA ALA A 103 -6.84 0.67 -0.85
C ALA A 103 -7.61 -0.07 0.25
N PHE A 104 -7.74 0.60 1.38
CA PHE A 104 -8.49 0.15 2.54
C PHE A 104 -9.41 1.27 3.02
N ASN A 105 -10.61 0.93 3.45
CA ASN A 105 -11.49 1.88 4.11
C ASN A 105 -10.85 2.39 5.40
N ARG A 106 -10.69 3.70 5.53
CA ARG A 106 -9.97 4.31 6.65
C ARG A 106 -10.62 4.04 8.01
N ALA A 107 -11.94 4.05 8.06
CA ALA A 107 -12.66 3.89 9.33
C ALA A 107 -12.67 2.45 9.85
N THR A 108 -12.70 1.47 8.93
CA THR A 108 -12.94 0.06 9.28
C THR A 108 -11.78 -0.86 8.98
N GLY A 109 -10.81 -0.45 8.18
CA GLY A 109 -9.72 -1.30 7.68
C GLY A 109 -10.17 -2.33 6.65
N LYS A 110 -11.43 -2.25 6.16
CA LYS A 110 -11.91 -3.15 5.13
C LYS A 110 -11.15 -2.94 3.82
N PHE A 111 -10.69 -4.04 3.25
CA PHE A 111 -10.03 -4.03 1.94
C PHE A 111 -11.00 -3.60 0.84
N GLU A 112 -10.56 -2.76 -0.07
CA GLU A 112 -11.36 -2.24 -1.18
C GLU A 112 -10.87 -2.78 -2.52
N PHE A 113 -9.59 -2.55 -2.86
CA PHE A 113 -9.00 -3.09 -4.08
C PHE A 113 -7.48 -3.24 -4.00
N TYR A 114 -6.95 -4.07 -4.89
CA TYR A 114 -5.52 -4.25 -5.18
C TYR A 114 -5.35 -4.92 -6.54
N HIS A 115 -4.51 -4.35 -7.42
CA HIS A 115 -4.33 -4.86 -8.78
C HIS A 115 -2.86 -5.10 -9.11
N LEU A 116 -2.36 -6.30 -8.84
CA LEU A 116 -0.96 -6.66 -9.08
C LEU A 116 -0.58 -6.66 -10.57
N GLN A 117 -1.50 -6.98 -11.45
CA GLN A 117 -1.26 -7.28 -12.85
C GLN A 117 -1.70 -6.19 -13.83
N LYS A 118 -2.61 -5.32 -13.43
CA LYS A 118 -3.16 -4.27 -14.30
C LYS A 118 -2.11 -3.25 -14.73
N ASN A 119 -2.42 -2.51 -15.79
CA ASN A 119 -1.67 -1.36 -16.28
C ASN A 119 -0.21 -1.67 -16.60
N GLN A 120 0.03 -2.78 -17.34
CA GLN A 120 1.37 -3.20 -17.77
C GLN A 120 2.36 -3.37 -16.60
N LYS A 121 1.88 -3.84 -15.46
CA LYS A 121 2.67 -4.01 -14.24
C LYS A 121 3.21 -2.69 -13.67
N ARG A 122 2.63 -1.57 -14.03
CA ARG A 122 3.00 -0.27 -13.48
C ARG A 122 2.66 -0.21 -12.00
N GLY A 123 3.43 0.51 -11.29
CA GLY A 123 3.34 0.71 -9.85
C GLY A 123 4.69 1.18 -9.34
N GLY A 124 4.76 1.55 -8.10
CA GLY A 124 5.98 2.02 -7.49
C GLY A 124 5.82 2.20 -5.99
N SER A 125 6.92 2.51 -5.34
CA SER A 125 6.95 2.81 -3.91
C SER A 125 6.58 4.26 -3.58
N ALA A 126 6.66 5.15 -4.57
CA ALA A 126 6.30 6.56 -4.43
C ALA A 126 4.92 6.80 -5.04
N ALA A 127 3.93 6.90 -4.21
CA ALA A 127 2.56 7.23 -4.60
C ALA A 127 2.16 8.58 -4.01
N LEU A 128 1.13 9.19 -4.57
CA LEU A 128 0.51 10.43 -4.07
C LEU A 128 -1.01 10.31 -4.10
N LEU A 129 -1.66 11.10 -3.27
CA LEU A 129 -3.11 11.28 -3.25
C LEU A 129 -3.42 12.73 -3.55
N VAL A 130 -4.28 12.96 -4.55
CA VAL A 130 -4.79 14.28 -4.91
C VAL A 130 -6.25 14.13 -5.29
N ASP A 131 -7.13 14.78 -4.56
CA ASP A 131 -8.56 14.71 -4.75
C ASP A 131 -9.06 13.24 -4.83
N GLN A 132 -9.67 12.87 -5.97
CA GLN A 132 -10.14 11.51 -6.23
C GLN A 132 -9.08 10.62 -6.92
N PHE A 133 -7.83 11.03 -7.02
CA PHE A 133 -6.81 10.28 -7.75
C PHE A 133 -5.68 9.77 -6.87
N ILE A 134 -5.24 8.55 -7.18
CA ILE A 134 -3.98 8.01 -6.73
C ILE A 134 -2.99 8.13 -7.88
N GLY A 135 -1.91 8.88 -7.68
CA GLY A 135 -0.81 8.98 -8.63
C GLY A 135 0.28 7.96 -8.29
N ASN A 136 0.68 7.14 -9.26
CA ASN A 136 1.79 6.21 -9.08
C ASN A 136 2.44 5.87 -10.43
N SER A 137 3.77 5.93 -10.51
CA SER A 137 4.56 5.56 -11.69
C SER A 137 4.05 6.18 -13.00
N GLY A 138 3.71 7.46 -12.98
CA GLY A 138 3.22 8.20 -14.16
C GLY A 138 1.81 7.85 -14.59
N CYS A 139 1.06 7.18 -13.75
CA CYS A 139 -0.36 6.90 -13.93
C CYS A 139 -1.18 7.60 -12.85
N LEU A 140 -2.40 7.97 -13.21
CA LEU A 140 -3.45 8.42 -12.31
C LEU A 140 -4.54 7.35 -12.29
N PHE A 141 -4.84 6.87 -11.10
CA PHE A 141 -5.90 5.89 -10.86
C PHE A 141 -7.04 6.55 -10.10
N ASP A 142 -8.25 6.22 -10.44
CA ASP A 142 -9.42 6.58 -9.63
C ASP A 142 -9.31 5.94 -8.24
N SER A 143 -9.42 6.72 -7.20
CA SER A 143 -9.21 6.24 -5.83
C SER A 143 -10.32 5.32 -5.31
N ALA A 144 -11.53 5.38 -5.90
CA ALA A 144 -12.64 4.54 -5.49
C ALA A 144 -12.56 3.14 -6.10
N SER A 145 -11.96 3.00 -7.29
CA SER A 145 -11.96 1.75 -8.07
C SER A 145 -10.57 1.17 -8.33
N GLY A 146 -9.52 1.98 -8.26
CA GLY A 146 -8.18 1.61 -8.70
C GLY A 146 -8.03 1.49 -10.22
N GLU A 147 -9.04 1.93 -10.99
CA GLU A 147 -8.97 1.90 -12.45
C GLU A 147 -8.13 3.07 -12.99
N LEU A 148 -7.48 2.81 -14.12
CA LEU A 148 -6.64 3.81 -14.76
C LEU A 148 -7.49 4.95 -15.34
N SER A 149 -7.27 6.17 -14.86
CA SER A 149 -7.91 7.39 -15.36
C SER A 149 -7.07 8.09 -16.42
N ALA A 150 -5.75 8.19 -16.19
CA ALA A 150 -4.85 8.86 -17.13
C ALA A 150 -3.42 8.33 -17.04
N GLN A 151 -2.68 8.50 -18.12
CA GLN A 151 -1.22 8.29 -18.16
C GLN A 151 -0.56 9.65 -18.46
N ILE A 152 0.26 10.12 -17.54
CA ILE A 152 0.94 11.42 -17.63
C ILE A 152 2.44 11.29 -17.90
N GLY A 153 2.88 10.06 -18.24
CA GLY A 153 4.28 9.74 -18.52
C GLY A 153 5.12 9.41 -17.29
N HIS A 154 6.31 8.87 -17.52
CA HIS A 154 7.23 8.48 -16.45
C HIS A 154 7.89 9.70 -15.81
N GLY A 155 8.28 9.58 -14.57
CA GLY A 155 9.01 10.57 -13.81
C GLY A 155 8.45 10.79 -12.41
N PRO A 156 9.21 11.44 -11.53
CA PRO A 156 8.72 11.85 -10.23
C PRO A 156 7.50 12.77 -10.33
N MET A 157 6.56 12.57 -9.46
CA MET A 157 5.33 13.37 -9.38
C MET A 157 5.24 14.06 -8.02
N VAL A 158 4.74 15.27 -8.01
CA VAL A 158 4.46 16.04 -6.80
C VAL A 158 3.03 16.56 -6.87
N ALA A 159 2.31 16.40 -5.78
CA ALA A 159 1.00 17.01 -5.61
C ALA A 159 1.15 18.49 -5.25
N MET A 160 0.39 19.34 -5.92
CA MET A 160 0.28 20.77 -5.69
C MET A 160 -1.18 21.12 -5.41
N PRO A 161 -1.48 22.28 -4.78
CA PRO A 161 -2.87 22.66 -4.50
C PRO A 161 -3.78 22.71 -5.73
N ASP A 162 -3.22 22.99 -6.89
CA ASP A 162 -3.90 23.18 -8.17
C ASP A 162 -3.65 22.06 -9.18
N GLY A 163 -2.99 20.96 -8.77
CA GLY A 163 -2.77 19.83 -9.66
C GLY A 163 -1.57 18.94 -9.34
N ILE A 164 -1.11 18.25 -10.36
CA ILE A 164 0.05 17.34 -10.26
C ILE A 164 1.13 17.83 -11.22
N VAL A 165 2.31 18.07 -10.68
CA VAL A 165 3.51 18.38 -11.45
C VAL A 165 4.34 17.12 -11.62
N ARG A 166 4.79 16.86 -12.84
CA ARG A 166 5.69 15.78 -13.18
C ARG A 166 7.01 16.36 -13.70
N ALA A 167 8.11 15.89 -13.17
CA ALA A 167 9.41 16.18 -13.77
C ALA A 167 9.58 15.36 -15.06
N SER A 168 9.92 16.02 -16.16
CA SER A 168 10.39 15.38 -17.39
C SER A 168 11.91 15.30 -17.33
N GLY A 169 12.46 14.10 -17.45
CA GLY A 169 13.89 13.93 -17.75
C GLY A 169 14.16 14.11 -19.23
#